data_7c7a62e6bd1a8079f770c12d0a6cbd16
#
_entry.id   7c7a62e6bd1a8079f770c12d0a6cbd16
#
_cell.length_a   1.000
_cell.length_b   1.000
_cell.length_c   1.000
_cell.angle_alpha   90.00
_cell.angle_beta   90.00
_cell.angle_gamma   90.00
#
_symmetry.space_group_name_H-M   'P 1'
#
loop_
_entity.id
_entity.type
_entity.pdbx_description
1 polymer ?
#
loop_
_entity_poly.entity_id
_entity_poly.type
_entity_poly.pdbx_seq_one_letter_code
_entity_poly.pdbx_strand_id
1 'polypeptide(L)'
;MMKLNIKNETSRLRAVILGTAESPGPTPEYENAYDPKSAEHIKAGTYPLEEDIVKEMEAVREVLEKYDVQVFRPNLVKDLNQIFTRDIAFVIDDKFIKANILPDREEEIEAIQYVIDQIDPNKVIELPEDVHVEGGDVMLYNDHLFIGAYYGEDYPQFITARTNLNGVEHIRKMFPNKKVHSFNLRKSNTEARDNALHLDCCFQPVGKGKAILYKDGFLDEKEYEWLVNFFGKENIFEITQQEMYDMNSNVFSISEDVVISERNFTRLNTWLRENGMTVEEVPYAEIAKQEGLLRCSTLPLIRD
;
A
#
# COMPACT_ATOMS: atom_id res chain seq x y z
N MET A 1 -21.99 -5.79 14.18
CA MET A 1 -20.82 -4.92 14.04
C MET A 1 -19.63 -5.77 13.62
N MET A 2 -18.88 -5.31 12.62
CA MET A 2 -17.66 -5.95 12.12
C MET A 2 -16.59 -5.92 13.20
N LYS A 3 -15.89 -7.06 13.40
CA LYS A 3 -14.78 -7.15 14.34
C LYS A 3 -13.48 -7.10 13.56
N LEU A 4 -12.84 -5.94 13.57
CA LEU A 4 -11.52 -5.75 12.97
C LEU A 4 -10.45 -6.59 13.68
N ASN A 5 -9.49 -7.11 12.90
CA ASN A 5 -8.34 -7.82 13.44
C ASN A 5 -7.19 -7.84 12.42
N ILE A 6 -6.26 -6.91 12.51
CA ILE A 6 -5.05 -6.88 11.69
C ILE A 6 -3.84 -6.77 12.59
N LYS A 7 -3.01 -7.80 12.63
CA LYS A 7 -1.79 -7.87 13.46
C LYS A 7 -0.51 -7.98 12.64
N ASN A 8 -0.63 -8.42 11.39
CA ASN A 8 0.49 -8.57 10.45
C ASN A 8 -0.01 -8.55 9.01
N GLU A 9 0.92 -8.57 8.07
CA GLU A 9 0.62 -8.51 6.63
C GLU A 9 0.32 -9.88 5.99
N THR A 10 0.59 -11.00 6.69
CA THR A 10 0.65 -12.33 6.07
C THR A 10 -0.29 -13.38 6.66
N SER A 11 -0.95 -13.15 7.80
CA SER A 11 -1.99 -14.05 8.31
C SER A 11 -3.16 -14.15 7.32
N ARG A 12 -3.93 -15.24 7.44
CA ARG A 12 -5.05 -15.51 6.54
C ARG A 12 -6.05 -14.36 6.49
N LEU A 13 -6.23 -13.78 5.32
CA LEU A 13 -7.15 -12.70 5.05
C LEU A 13 -8.60 -13.23 5.05
N ARG A 14 -9.50 -12.51 5.72
CA ARG A 14 -10.93 -12.83 5.80
C ARG A 14 -11.81 -11.76 5.17
N ALA A 15 -11.42 -10.50 5.31
CA ALA A 15 -12.17 -9.39 4.76
C ALA A 15 -11.24 -8.26 4.32
N VAL A 16 -11.55 -7.63 3.19
CA VAL A 16 -10.77 -6.55 2.58
C VAL A 16 -11.68 -5.57 1.87
N ILE A 17 -11.32 -4.29 1.84
CA ILE A 17 -11.84 -3.35 0.85
C ILE A 17 -10.86 -3.37 -0.32
N LEU A 18 -11.35 -3.73 -1.50
CA LEU A 18 -10.63 -3.66 -2.77
C LEU A 18 -11.09 -2.41 -3.51
N GLY A 19 -10.19 -1.61 -4.02
CA GLY A 19 -10.49 -0.43 -4.80
C GLY A 19 -11.35 -0.71 -6.03
N THR A 20 -11.87 0.32 -6.68
CA THR A 20 -12.55 0.21 -7.97
C THR A 20 -11.83 1.02 -9.03
N ALA A 21 -11.76 0.48 -10.24
CA ALA A 21 -11.16 1.13 -11.40
C ALA A 21 -12.21 1.70 -12.37
N GLU A 22 -13.50 1.59 -12.03
CA GLU A 22 -14.59 2.15 -12.81
C GLU A 22 -14.68 3.66 -12.59
N SER A 23 -14.94 4.41 -13.67
CA SER A 23 -15.13 5.86 -13.65
C SER A 23 -13.98 6.64 -12.97
N PRO A 24 -12.71 6.39 -13.34
CA PRO A 24 -11.55 7.04 -12.70
C PRO A 24 -11.41 8.52 -13.09
N GLY A 25 -12.29 9.03 -13.94
CA GLY A 25 -12.18 10.35 -14.56
C GLY A 25 -11.29 10.35 -15.81
N PRO A 26 -11.13 11.52 -16.43
CA PRO A 26 -10.23 11.69 -17.57
C PRO A 26 -8.77 11.58 -17.13
N THR A 27 -7.87 11.30 -18.07
CA THR A 27 -6.43 11.42 -17.82
C THR A 27 -6.12 12.80 -17.22
N PRO A 28 -5.48 12.88 -16.05
CA PRO A 28 -5.16 14.16 -15.43
C PRO A 28 -4.24 15.02 -16.30
N GLU A 29 -4.29 16.33 -16.13
CA GLU A 29 -3.25 17.21 -16.68
C GLU A 29 -1.91 16.91 -15.96
N TYR A 30 -0.80 17.10 -16.68
CA TYR A 30 0.55 16.78 -16.17
C TYR A 30 0.85 17.47 -14.84
N GLU A 31 0.42 18.71 -14.67
CA GLU A 31 0.62 19.54 -13.47
C GLU A 31 -0.19 19.07 -12.26
N ASN A 32 -1.19 18.23 -12.49
CA ASN A 32 -2.10 17.70 -11.46
C ASN A 32 -1.78 16.24 -11.10
N ALA A 33 -0.66 15.69 -11.58
CA ALA A 33 -0.25 14.34 -11.22
C ALA A 33 0.17 14.27 -9.74
N TYR A 34 -0.31 13.27 -9.02
CA TYR A 34 -0.02 13.09 -7.59
C TYR A 34 1.33 12.43 -7.31
N ASP A 35 1.98 11.91 -8.34
CA ASP A 35 3.24 11.19 -8.26
C ASP A 35 4.02 11.31 -9.58
N PRO A 36 5.37 11.16 -9.54
CA PRO A 36 6.21 11.34 -10.72
C PRO A 36 6.02 10.25 -11.78
N LYS A 37 5.58 9.05 -11.43
CA LYS A 37 5.36 7.97 -12.40
C LYS A 37 4.09 8.21 -13.23
N SER A 38 3.01 8.63 -12.59
CA SER A 38 1.81 9.13 -13.29
C SER A 38 2.16 10.25 -14.25
N ALA A 39 2.92 11.25 -13.78
CA ALA A 39 3.38 12.37 -14.61
C ALA A 39 4.19 11.89 -15.83
N GLU A 40 5.10 10.92 -15.65
CA GLU A 40 5.89 10.32 -16.74
C GLU A 40 4.97 9.67 -17.80
N HIS A 41 3.98 8.87 -17.38
CA HIS A 41 3.06 8.19 -18.27
C HIS A 41 2.07 9.14 -18.95
N ILE A 42 1.60 10.19 -18.27
CA ILE A 42 0.78 11.26 -18.87
C ILE A 42 1.57 11.94 -19.99
N LYS A 43 2.80 12.36 -19.72
CA LYS A 43 3.68 13.02 -20.69
C LYS A 43 4.00 12.13 -21.89
N ALA A 44 4.17 10.83 -21.66
CA ALA A 44 4.44 9.85 -22.71
C ALA A 44 3.18 9.46 -23.53
N GLY A 45 1.98 9.84 -23.09
CA GLY A 45 0.71 9.41 -23.71
C GLY A 45 0.41 7.92 -23.51
N THR A 46 0.94 7.33 -22.40
CA THR A 46 0.79 5.91 -22.04
C THR A 46 0.05 5.72 -20.71
N TYR A 47 -0.60 6.77 -20.22
CA TYR A 47 -1.44 6.68 -19.03
C TYR A 47 -2.55 5.63 -19.24
N PRO A 48 -2.90 4.82 -18.22
CA PRO A 48 -3.78 3.68 -18.43
C PRO A 48 -5.20 4.07 -18.86
N LEU A 49 -5.81 3.19 -19.66
CA LEU A 49 -7.20 3.33 -20.06
C LEU A 49 -8.12 2.61 -19.06
N GLU A 50 -9.31 3.18 -18.82
CA GLU A 50 -10.30 2.61 -17.90
C GLU A 50 -10.59 1.13 -18.18
N GLU A 51 -10.80 0.77 -19.45
CA GLU A 51 -11.13 -0.61 -19.84
C GLU A 51 -10.04 -1.65 -19.46
N ASP A 52 -8.78 -1.24 -19.39
CA ASP A 52 -7.66 -2.11 -19.05
C ASP A 52 -7.50 -2.23 -17.53
N ILE A 53 -7.56 -1.10 -16.81
CA ILE A 53 -7.46 -1.11 -15.34
C ILE A 53 -8.66 -1.79 -14.66
N VAL A 54 -9.86 -1.72 -15.27
CA VAL A 54 -11.04 -2.47 -14.78
C VAL A 54 -10.80 -3.97 -14.89
N LYS A 55 -10.26 -4.47 -16.02
CA LYS A 55 -9.93 -5.90 -16.18
C LYS A 55 -8.89 -6.36 -15.15
N GLU A 56 -7.89 -5.54 -14.89
CA GLU A 56 -6.84 -5.84 -13.91
C GLU A 56 -7.41 -5.91 -12.49
N MET A 57 -8.25 -4.96 -12.11
CA MET A 57 -8.90 -4.94 -10.80
C MET A 57 -9.83 -6.14 -10.59
N GLU A 58 -10.59 -6.52 -11.62
CA GLU A 58 -11.49 -7.69 -11.56
C GLU A 58 -10.71 -9.00 -11.44
N ALA A 59 -9.55 -9.13 -12.07
CA ALA A 59 -8.69 -10.30 -11.90
C ALA A 59 -8.25 -10.48 -10.42
N VAL A 60 -7.98 -9.40 -9.71
CA VAL A 60 -7.67 -9.46 -8.27
C VAL A 60 -8.89 -9.86 -7.45
N ARG A 61 -10.07 -9.31 -7.76
CA ARG A 61 -11.33 -9.69 -7.10
C ARG A 61 -11.59 -11.20 -7.21
N GLU A 62 -11.45 -11.75 -8.42
CA GLU A 62 -11.66 -13.19 -8.67
C GLU A 62 -10.70 -14.06 -7.84
N VAL A 63 -9.44 -13.66 -7.71
CA VAL A 63 -8.48 -14.36 -6.86
C VAL A 63 -8.88 -14.28 -5.39
N LEU A 64 -9.25 -13.11 -4.88
CA LEU A 64 -9.69 -12.96 -3.49
C LEU A 64 -10.90 -13.85 -3.17
N GLU A 65 -11.91 -13.86 -4.06
CA GLU A 65 -13.11 -14.69 -3.91
C GLU A 65 -12.79 -16.21 -3.99
N LYS A 66 -11.84 -16.63 -4.82
CA LYS A 66 -11.33 -18.01 -4.89
C LYS A 66 -10.83 -18.52 -3.53
N TYR A 67 -10.34 -17.64 -2.68
CA TYR A 67 -9.84 -17.95 -1.33
C TYR A 67 -10.84 -17.63 -0.21
N ASP A 68 -12.12 -17.48 -0.53
CA ASP A 68 -13.20 -17.16 0.41
C ASP A 68 -12.98 -15.87 1.20
N VAL A 69 -12.33 -14.87 0.61
CA VAL A 69 -12.16 -13.55 1.19
C VAL A 69 -13.43 -12.73 0.94
N GLN A 70 -13.98 -12.14 1.99
CA GLN A 70 -15.06 -11.17 1.84
C GLN A 70 -14.52 -9.86 1.26
N VAL A 71 -14.97 -9.51 0.05
CA VAL A 71 -14.54 -8.31 -0.67
C VAL A 71 -15.61 -7.24 -0.57
N PHE A 72 -15.25 -6.08 -0.01
CA PHE A 72 -16.03 -4.84 -0.08
C PHE A 72 -15.45 -3.97 -1.20
N ARG A 73 -16.30 -3.13 -1.81
CA ARG A 73 -15.89 -2.18 -2.85
C ARG A 73 -16.36 -0.78 -2.47
N PRO A 74 -15.61 0.27 -2.76
CA PRO A 74 -16.13 1.63 -2.61
C PRO A 74 -17.44 1.82 -3.39
N ASN A 75 -18.35 2.63 -2.85
CA ASN A 75 -19.46 3.14 -3.66
C ASN A 75 -18.87 3.95 -4.81
N LEU A 76 -19.38 3.74 -6.03
CA LEU A 76 -18.85 4.42 -7.20
C LEU A 76 -19.13 5.93 -7.13
N VAL A 77 -18.06 6.71 -7.13
CA VAL A 77 -18.11 8.17 -7.30
C VAL A 77 -17.67 8.48 -8.73
N LYS A 78 -18.49 9.22 -9.44
CA LYS A 78 -18.24 9.52 -10.85
C LYS A 78 -17.00 10.42 -11.01
N ASP A 79 -16.15 10.06 -11.96
CA ASP A 79 -14.94 10.81 -12.34
C ASP A 79 -13.92 10.96 -11.18
N LEU A 80 -13.91 9.98 -10.23
CA LEU A 80 -12.96 9.90 -9.14
C LEU A 80 -12.13 8.61 -9.23
N ASN A 81 -10.81 8.72 -9.13
CA ASN A 81 -9.92 7.56 -9.05
C ASN A 81 -10.02 6.92 -7.64
N GLN A 82 -10.59 5.72 -7.55
CA GLN A 82 -10.83 5.01 -6.29
C GLN A 82 -10.06 3.68 -6.21
N ILE A 83 -8.94 3.58 -6.92
CA ILE A 83 -8.15 2.35 -7.02
C ILE A 83 -7.40 2.06 -5.70
N PHE A 84 -6.80 3.06 -5.08
CA PHE A 84 -5.83 2.89 -4.01
C PHE A 84 -6.42 3.07 -2.60
N THR A 85 -7.26 2.11 -2.20
CA THR A 85 -7.96 2.14 -0.91
C THR A 85 -7.04 2.00 0.30
N ARG A 86 -5.79 1.55 0.11
CA ARG A 86 -4.80 1.46 1.19
C ARG A 86 -4.44 2.81 1.76
N ASP A 87 -4.40 3.84 0.93
CA ASP A 87 -3.91 5.16 1.33
C ASP A 87 -4.90 5.89 2.22
N ILE A 88 -6.21 5.73 1.94
CA ILE A 88 -7.29 6.49 2.58
C ILE A 88 -7.57 6.07 4.02
N ALA A 89 -7.22 4.82 4.39
CA ALA A 89 -7.38 4.30 5.74
C ALA A 89 -6.56 3.03 5.95
N PHE A 90 -6.36 2.65 7.20
CA PHE A 90 -5.68 1.42 7.57
C PHE A 90 -6.18 0.89 8.93
N VAL A 91 -5.91 -0.38 9.19
CA VAL A 91 -6.29 -1.03 10.46
C VAL A 91 -5.02 -1.44 11.21
N ILE A 92 -4.96 -1.08 12.50
CA ILE A 92 -3.97 -1.58 13.45
C ILE A 92 -4.71 -2.30 14.57
N ASP A 93 -4.43 -3.57 14.76
CA ASP A 93 -5.14 -4.46 15.68
C ASP A 93 -6.66 -4.43 15.43
N ASP A 94 -7.43 -3.73 16.26
CA ASP A 94 -8.87 -3.58 16.17
C ASP A 94 -9.34 -2.13 15.93
N LYS A 95 -8.42 -1.25 15.54
CA LYS A 95 -8.69 0.18 15.28
C LYS A 95 -8.62 0.47 13.79
N PHE A 96 -9.66 1.12 13.28
CA PHE A 96 -9.71 1.69 11.94
C PHE A 96 -9.25 3.14 12.00
N ILE A 97 -8.20 3.48 11.30
CA ILE A 97 -7.63 4.83 11.28
C ILE A 97 -7.93 5.45 9.91
N LYS A 98 -8.67 6.56 9.90
CA LYS A 98 -8.85 7.40 8.72
C LYS A 98 -7.60 8.22 8.50
N ALA A 99 -7.01 8.15 7.32
CA ALA A 99 -5.84 8.94 6.95
C ALA A 99 -6.22 10.40 6.65
N ASN A 100 -5.34 11.34 6.97
CA ASN A 100 -5.37 12.67 6.39
C ASN A 100 -4.61 12.60 5.07
N ILE A 101 -5.35 12.37 3.99
CA ILE A 101 -4.84 12.24 2.62
C ILE A 101 -4.83 13.60 1.91
N LEU A 102 -4.34 13.60 0.67
CA LEU A 102 -4.41 14.78 -0.19
C LEU A 102 -5.86 15.27 -0.30
N PRO A 103 -6.12 16.60 -0.23
CA PRO A 103 -7.48 17.15 -0.25
C PRO A 103 -8.33 16.68 -1.46
N ASP A 104 -7.72 16.55 -2.63
CA ASP A 104 -8.42 16.10 -3.85
C ASP A 104 -8.88 14.63 -3.80
N ARG A 105 -8.46 13.88 -2.75
CA ARG A 105 -8.79 12.48 -2.53
C ARG A 105 -9.77 12.26 -1.36
N GLU A 106 -10.21 13.31 -0.68
CA GLU A 106 -11.06 13.19 0.52
C GLU A 106 -12.39 12.46 0.25
N GLU A 107 -12.98 12.61 -0.95
CA GLU A 107 -14.21 11.93 -1.33
C GLU A 107 -14.07 10.40 -1.38
N GLU A 108 -12.85 9.87 -1.53
CA GLU A 108 -12.60 8.42 -1.52
C GLU A 108 -12.98 7.78 -0.17
N ILE A 109 -12.79 8.48 0.96
CA ILE A 109 -13.16 7.96 2.28
C ILE A 109 -14.68 7.89 2.45
N GLU A 110 -15.43 8.84 1.88
CA GLU A 110 -16.89 8.84 1.92
C GLU A 110 -17.46 7.64 1.16
N ALA A 111 -16.81 7.24 0.08
CA ALA A 111 -17.22 6.09 -0.72
C ALA A 111 -17.19 4.75 0.03
N ILE A 112 -16.41 4.64 1.10
CA ILE A 112 -16.36 3.46 1.98
C ILE A 112 -17.11 3.65 3.31
N GLN A 113 -17.84 4.75 3.49
CA GLN A 113 -18.54 5.04 4.75
C GLN A 113 -19.49 3.92 5.17
N TYR A 114 -20.17 3.27 4.23
CA TYR A 114 -21.07 2.14 4.51
C TYR A 114 -20.36 0.92 5.14
N VAL A 115 -19.04 0.78 4.91
CA VAL A 115 -18.22 -0.24 5.59
C VAL A 115 -17.84 0.25 6.97
N ILE A 116 -17.45 1.52 7.09
CA ILE A 116 -17.10 2.16 8.37
C ILE A 116 -18.30 2.11 9.34
N ASP A 117 -19.52 2.31 8.86
CA ASP A 117 -20.75 2.23 9.66
C ASP A 117 -21.02 0.84 10.28
N GLN A 118 -20.36 -0.20 9.78
CA GLN A 118 -20.42 -1.54 10.36
C GLN A 118 -19.41 -1.77 11.49
N ILE A 119 -18.50 -0.82 11.71
CA ILE A 119 -17.45 -0.87 12.75
C ILE A 119 -18.00 -0.20 14.03
N ASP A 120 -17.52 -0.64 15.20
CA ASP A 120 -17.80 0.07 16.45
C ASP A 120 -17.24 1.50 16.36
N PRO A 121 -18.07 2.56 16.52
CA PRO A 121 -17.62 3.95 16.43
C PRO A 121 -16.43 4.29 17.36
N ASN A 122 -16.30 3.61 18.51
CA ASN A 122 -15.17 3.81 19.43
C ASN A 122 -13.84 3.23 18.89
N LYS A 123 -13.89 2.53 17.77
CA LYS A 123 -12.71 1.95 17.11
C LYS A 123 -12.36 2.66 15.81
N VAL A 124 -13.16 3.62 15.39
CA VAL A 124 -12.86 4.50 14.25
C VAL A 124 -12.14 5.74 14.78
N ILE A 125 -10.98 6.02 14.25
CA ILE A 125 -10.10 7.09 14.70
C ILE A 125 -9.91 8.07 13.55
N GLU A 126 -10.14 9.33 13.83
CA GLU A 126 -9.77 10.46 12.98
C GLU A 126 -8.47 11.08 13.52
N LEU A 127 -7.56 11.38 12.62
CA LEU A 127 -6.27 11.97 12.98
C LEU A 127 -6.38 13.49 13.07
N PRO A 128 -5.62 14.17 13.97
CA PRO A 128 -5.47 15.62 13.94
C PRO A 128 -4.96 16.13 12.59
N GLU A 129 -5.32 17.33 12.23
CA GLU A 129 -5.03 17.94 10.92
C GLU A 129 -3.53 17.95 10.54
N ASP A 130 -2.65 18.11 11.53
CA ASP A 130 -1.19 18.14 11.36
C ASP A 130 -0.54 16.74 11.37
N VAL A 131 -1.34 15.69 11.52
CA VAL A 131 -0.89 14.29 11.58
C VAL A 131 -1.18 13.60 10.25
N HIS A 132 -0.17 13.53 9.39
CA HIS A 132 -0.26 12.87 8.10
C HIS A 132 0.31 11.46 8.17
N VAL A 133 -0.52 10.46 7.90
CA VAL A 133 -0.13 9.04 7.79
C VAL A 133 -1.03 8.37 6.76
N GLU A 134 -0.46 7.90 5.67
CA GLU A 134 -1.18 7.08 4.70
C GLU A 134 -0.90 5.58 4.93
N GLY A 135 -1.87 4.72 4.65
CA GLY A 135 -1.77 3.29 4.95
C GLY A 135 -0.70 2.53 4.16
N GLY A 136 -0.26 3.07 3.01
CA GLY A 136 0.89 2.55 2.26
C GLY A 136 2.19 2.56 3.04
N ASP A 137 2.31 3.50 3.99
CA ASP A 137 3.46 3.65 4.87
C ASP A 137 3.38 2.81 6.16
N VAL A 138 2.23 2.18 6.46
CA VAL A 138 2.03 1.46 7.74
C VAL A 138 2.01 -0.04 7.51
N MET A 139 3.00 -0.76 8.03
CA MET A 139 3.09 -2.22 7.95
C MET A 139 3.16 -2.84 9.32
N LEU A 140 2.33 -3.86 9.52
CA LEU A 140 2.24 -4.60 10.78
C LEU A 140 3.03 -5.91 10.71
N TYR A 141 3.79 -6.17 11.76
CA TYR A 141 4.46 -7.43 11.95
C TYR A 141 4.38 -7.85 13.43
N ASN A 142 3.22 -8.37 13.83
CA ASN A 142 2.87 -8.75 15.21
C ASN A 142 2.97 -7.57 16.21
N ASP A 143 3.95 -7.56 17.09
CA ASP A 143 4.22 -6.48 18.04
C ASP A 143 5.04 -5.31 17.45
N HIS A 144 5.49 -5.44 16.21
CA HIS A 144 6.19 -4.39 15.47
C HIS A 144 5.28 -3.63 14.53
N LEU A 145 5.49 -2.31 14.45
CA LEU A 145 4.95 -1.43 13.43
C LEU A 145 6.12 -0.80 12.67
N PHE A 146 6.13 -1.00 11.37
CA PHE A 146 7.07 -0.36 10.46
C PHE A 146 6.35 0.80 9.78
N ILE A 147 6.89 2.00 9.89
CA ILE A 147 6.27 3.20 9.34
C ILE A 147 7.28 3.91 8.45
N GLY A 148 6.95 4.01 7.15
CA GLY A 148 7.65 4.89 6.22
C GLY A 148 7.28 6.34 6.50
N ALA A 149 8.22 7.27 6.37
CA ALA A 149 7.96 8.69 6.52
C ALA A 149 9.00 9.50 5.72
N TYR A 150 8.75 10.78 5.56
CA TYR A 150 9.73 11.72 5.08
C TYR A 150 10.05 12.73 6.17
N TYR A 151 11.34 12.92 6.48
CA TYR A 151 11.79 13.79 7.57
C TYR A 151 12.13 15.20 7.10
N GLY A 152 11.92 15.48 5.80
CA GLY A 152 12.10 16.78 5.18
C GLY A 152 10.83 17.64 5.20
N GLU A 153 10.63 18.42 4.14
CA GLU A 153 9.43 19.25 3.98
C GLU A 153 8.20 18.37 3.80
N ASP A 154 7.10 18.78 4.43
CA ASP A 154 5.84 18.05 4.43
C ASP A 154 4.96 18.48 3.25
N TYR A 155 3.90 17.72 2.99
CA TYR A 155 2.80 18.15 2.15
C TYR A 155 2.15 19.46 2.75
N PRO A 156 1.78 20.46 1.94
CA PRO A 156 1.74 20.44 0.48
C PRO A 156 3.03 20.91 -0.24
N GLN A 157 4.10 21.25 0.47
CA GLN A 157 5.36 21.74 -0.12
C GLN A 157 6.08 20.62 -0.90
N PHE A 158 5.92 19.37 -0.44
CA PHE A 158 6.51 18.21 -1.07
C PHE A 158 5.44 17.11 -1.27
N ILE A 159 4.83 17.06 -2.47
CA ILE A 159 3.60 16.27 -2.71
C ILE A 159 3.76 14.76 -2.46
N THR A 160 4.97 14.21 -2.60
CA THR A 160 5.26 12.79 -2.33
C THR A 160 5.55 12.51 -0.86
N ALA A 161 5.60 13.53 0.02
CA ALA A 161 5.73 13.38 1.47
C ALA A 161 4.34 13.10 2.09
N ARG A 162 3.90 11.84 2.07
CA ARG A 162 2.56 11.42 2.48
C ARG A 162 2.43 11.10 3.96
N THR A 163 3.54 10.80 4.63
CA THR A 163 3.62 10.54 6.07
C THR A 163 4.71 11.40 6.69
N ASN A 164 4.35 12.16 7.72
CA ASN A 164 5.26 13.06 8.42
C ASN A 164 5.67 12.52 9.80
N LEU A 165 6.64 13.19 10.45
CA LEU A 165 7.11 12.79 11.78
C LEU A 165 6.01 12.92 12.85
N ASN A 166 5.11 13.90 12.75
CA ASN A 166 3.97 14.03 13.66
C ASN A 166 3.08 12.79 13.59
N GLY A 167 2.90 12.24 12.36
CA GLY A 167 2.19 10.99 12.13
C GLY A 167 2.84 9.81 12.85
N VAL A 168 4.15 9.64 12.68
CA VAL A 168 4.91 8.58 13.36
C VAL A 168 4.75 8.65 14.88
N GLU A 169 4.95 9.84 15.45
CA GLU A 169 4.86 10.06 16.91
C GLU A 169 3.43 9.87 17.43
N HIS A 170 2.43 10.27 16.65
CA HIS A 170 1.03 10.07 17.02
C HIS A 170 0.66 8.57 17.07
N ILE A 171 1.03 7.80 16.04
CA ILE A 171 0.83 6.35 16.02
C ILE A 171 1.59 5.68 17.19
N ARG A 172 2.83 6.08 17.47
CA ARG A 172 3.61 5.55 18.61
C ARG A 172 2.90 5.77 19.95
N LYS A 173 2.29 6.93 20.16
CA LYS A 173 1.53 7.25 21.37
C LYS A 173 0.22 6.46 21.48
N MET A 174 -0.47 6.27 20.34
CA MET A 174 -1.72 5.51 20.28
C MET A 174 -1.54 4.02 20.55
N PHE A 175 -0.40 3.46 20.14
CA PHE A 175 -0.11 2.02 20.27
C PHE A 175 1.13 1.77 21.14
N PRO A 176 1.10 2.11 22.44
CA PRO A 176 2.27 2.05 23.33
C PRO A 176 2.78 0.61 23.54
N ASN A 177 1.98 -0.40 23.21
CA ASN A 177 2.34 -1.82 23.29
C ASN A 177 3.03 -2.32 22.02
N LYS A 178 3.12 -1.50 20.97
CA LYS A 178 3.81 -1.83 19.72
C LYS A 178 5.22 -1.23 19.72
N LYS A 179 6.15 -1.94 19.11
CA LYS A 179 7.49 -1.44 18.79
C LYS A 179 7.45 -0.72 17.45
N VAL A 180 7.37 0.60 17.50
CA VAL A 180 7.29 1.44 16.30
C VAL A 180 8.69 1.77 15.79
N HIS A 181 8.97 1.34 14.55
CA HIS A 181 10.17 1.63 13.79
C HIS A 181 9.80 2.55 12.63
N SER A 182 10.43 3.71 12.54
CA SER A 182 10.23 4.63 11.41
C SER A 182 11.42 4.61 10.48
N PHE A 183 11.15 4.78 9.19
CA PHE A 183 12.15 4.75 8.11
C PHE A 183 12.02 6.02 7.27
N ASN A 184 13.15 6.71 7.07
CA ASN A 184 13.20 7.92 6.25
C ASN A 184 13.32 7.53 4.77
N LEU A 185 12.24 7.69 4.02
CA LEU A 185 12.17 7.24 2.63
C LEU A 185 12.75 8.26 1.67
N ARG A 186 13.36 7.74 0.59
CA ARG A 186 13.77 8.54 -0.56
C ARG A 186 12.53 9.05 -1.28
N LYS A 187 12.44 10.35 -1.46
CA LYS A 187 11.32 11.02 -2.14
C LYS A 187 11.82 11.84 -3.33
N SER A 188 11.04 11.87 -4.37
CA SER A 188 11.21 12.77 -5.51
C SER A 188 9.86 13.18 -6.07
N ASN A 189 9.66 14.46 -6.35
CA ASN A 189 8.45 14.96 -7.03
C ASN A 189 8.56 14.83 -8.56
N THR A 190 9.72 14.47 -9.11
CA THR A 190 10.01 14.52 -10.56
C THR A 190 10.58 13.24 -11.14
N GLU A 191 11.25 12.42 -10.33
CA GLU A 191 12.00 11.23 -10.78
C GLU A 191 11.38 9.96 -10.17
N ALA A 192 10.55 9.26 -10.94
CA ALA A 192 9.85 8.06 -10.46
C ALA A 192 10.79 6.95 -9.96
N ARG A 193 11.99 6.81 -10.56
CA ARG A 193 12.97 5.81 -10.15
C ARG A 193 13.71 6.14 -8.86
N ASP A 194 13.60 7.38 -8.39
CA ASP A 194 14.19 7.88 -7.15
C ASP A 194 13.10 8.23 -6.11
N ASN A 195 11.86 7.76 -6.33
CA ASN A 195 10.74 7.99 -5.44
C ASN A 195 10.21 6.68 -4.83
N ALA A 196 10.28 6.53 -3.53
CA ALA A 196 9.50 5.56 -2.78
C ALA A 196 8.29 6.29 -2.18
N LEU A 197 7.16 6.32 -2.92
CA LEU A 197 5.96 7.07 -2.54
C LEU A 197 5.48 6.67 -1.15
N HIS A 198 5.50 5.37 -0.85
CA HIS A 198 5.24 4.80 0.46
C HIS A 198 6.25 3.70 0.79
N LEU A 199 6.24 3.21 2.02
CA LEU A 199 7.09 2.11 2.46
C LEU A 199 6.88 0.84 1.61
N ASP A 200 5.66 0.57 1.16
CA ASP A 200 5.33 -0.57 0.32
C ASP A 200 5.88 -0.50 -1.13
N CYS A 201 6.46 0.64 -1.52
CA CYS A 201 7.24 0.75 -2.75
C CYS A 201 8.64 0.15 -2.62
N CYS A 202 9.16 -0.02 -1.39
CA CYS A 202 10.52 -0.49 -1.16
C CYS A 202 10.65 -1.60 -0.10
N PHE A 203 9.56 -1.95 0.57
CA PHE A 203 9.54 -3.00 1.59
C PHE A 203 8.19 -3.70 1.66
N GLN A 204 8.21 -5.05 1.79
CA GLN A 204 7.02 -5.86 2.03
C GLN A 204 7.36 -7.16 2.74
N PRO A 205 6.82 -7.42 3.93
CA PRO A 205 6.84 -8.76 4.54
C PRO A 205 6.00 -9.74 3.71
N VAL A 206 6.53 -10.94 3.48
CA VAL A 206 5.85 -12.02 2.76
C VAL A 206 6.12 -13.36 3.43
N GLY A 207 5.21 -14.32 3.25
CA GLY A 207 5.37 -15.67 3.78
C GLY A 207 5.64 -15.71 5.27
N LYS A 208 6.45 -16.66 5.71
CA LYS A 208 6.88 -16.84 7.09
C LYS A 208 8.26 -16.22 7.30
N GLY A 209 8.31 -15.02 7.86
CA GLY A 209 9.56 -14.37 8.23
C GLY A 209 10.44 -13.93 7.05
N LYS A 210 9.86 -13.70 5.88
CA LYS A 210 10.58 -13.23 4.69
C LYS A 210 10.15 -11.83 4.33
N ALA A 211 10.98 -11.13 3.55
CA ALA A 211 10.66 -9.80 3.06
C ALA A 211 11.24 -9.52 1.68
N ILE A 212 10.57 -8.63 0.96
CA ILE A 212 11.06 -8.00 -0.26
C ILE A 212 11.60 -6.64 0.12
N LEU A 213 12.80 -6.28 -0.32
CA LEU A 213 13.46 -5.01 0.03
C LEU A 213 14.12 -4.36 -1.19
N TYR A 214 14.02 -3.03 -1.26
CA TYR A 214 14.81 -2.19 -2.13
C TYR A 214 15.69 -1.26 -1.30
N LYS A 215 17.02 -1.43 -1.40
CA LYS A 215 17.99 -0.72 -0.57
C LYS A 215 17.90 0.80 -0.71
N ASP A 216 17.88 1.29 -1.94
CA ASP A 216 17.97 2.72 -2.21
C ASP A 216 16.63 3.49 -1.97
N GLY A 217 15.58 2.80 -1.54
CA GLY A 217 14.34 3.40 -1.05
C GLY A 217 14.49 4.11 0.30
N PHE A 218 15.55 3.78 1.05
CA PHE A 218 15.85 4.35 2.37
C PHE A 218 16.94 5.41 2.25
N LEU A 219 16.75 6.58 2.90
CA LEU A 219 17.75 7.63 2.92
C LEU A 219 18.92 7.34 3.87
N ASP A 220 18.68 6.57 4.95
CA ASP A 220 19.74 6.08 5.85
C ASP A 220 19.96 4.58 5.60
N GLU A 221 21.16 4.23 5.13
CA GLU A 221 21.55 2.82 4.90
C GLU A 221 21.42 1.95 6.15
N LYS A 222 21.54 2.53 7.34
CA LYS A 222 21.36 1.80 8.63
C LYS A 222 19.94 1.30 8.82
N GLU A 223 18.94 1.99 8.27
CA GLU A 223 17.54 1.57 8.34
C GLU A 223 17.32 0.31 7.47
N TYR A 224 17.90 0.29 6.27
CA TYR A 224 17.92 -0.91 5.43
C TYR A 224 18.65 -2.07 6.11
N GLU A 225 19.88 -1.82 6.63
CA GLU A 225 20.65 -2.85 7.34
C GLU A 225 19.90 -3.38 8.56
N TRP A 226 19.17 -2.53 9.26
CA TRP A 226 18.34 -2.93 10.38
C TRP A 226 17.26 -3.94 9.96
N LEU A 227 16.55 -3.68 8.83
CA LEU A 227 15.56 -4.61 8.27
C LEU A 227 16.20 -5.93 7.83
N VAL A 228 17.37 -5.87 7.17
CA VAL A 228 18.12 -7.08 6.78
C VAL A 228 18.49 -7.93 8.00
N ASN A 229 18.94 -7.29 9.07
CA ASN A 229 19.27 -8.01 10.31
C ASN A 229 18.03 -8.55 11.02
N PHE A 230 16.90 -7.83 10.94
CA PHE A 230 15.64 -8.23 11.56
C PHE A 230 15.04 -9.49 10.92
N PHE A 231 15.02 -9.58 9.59
CA PHE A 231 14.49 -10.73 8.86
C PHE A 231 15.53 -11.84 8.63
N GLY A 232 16.83 -11.51 8.67
CA GLY A 232 17.93 -12.38 8.24
C GLY A 232 18.15 -12.30 6.73
N LYS A 233 19.39 -12.10 6.32
CA LYS A 233 19.77 -11.86 4.91
C LYS A 233 19.27 -12.95 3.96
N GLU A 234 19.24 -14.19 4.40
CA GLU A 234 18.77 -15.36 3.65
C GLU A 234 17.26 -15.36 3.38
N ASN A 235 16.51 -14.53 4.11
CA ASN A 235 15.06 -14.37 3.98
C ASN A 235 14.65 -13.13 3.19
N ILE A 236 15.63 -12.41 2.64
CA ILE A 236 15.39 -11.17 1.89
C ILE A 236 15.45 -11.45 0.39
N PHE A 237 14.44 -10.97 -0.33
CA PHE A 237 14.49 -10.79 -1.76
C PHE A 237 14.80 -9.31 -2.07
N GLU A 238 16.03 -9.05 -2.48
CA GLU A 238 16.45 -7.70 -2.88
C GLU A 238 16.03 -7.42 -4.31
N ILE A 239 15.27 -6.33 -4.51
CA ILE A 239 14.84 -5.89 -5.84
C ILE A 239 15.75 -4.79 -6.38
N THR A 240 15.87 -4.76 -7.71
CA THR A 240 16.59 -3.73 -8.45
C THR A 240 15.79 -2.44 -8.54
N GLN A 241 16.42 -1.32 -8.98
CA GLN A 241 15.74 -0.06 -9.24
C GLN A 241 14.60 -0.22 -10.27
N GLN A 242 14.82 -1.01 -11.34
CA GLN A 242 13.77 -1.26 -12.33
C GLN A 242 12.59 -2.04 -11.72
N GLU A 243 12.88 -3.05 -10.91
CA GLU A 243 11.83 -3.82 -10.23
C GLU A 243 11.08 -2.97 -9.18
N MET A 244 11.76 -2.02 -8.51
CA MET A 244 11.08 -1.04 -7.64
C MET A 244 10.18 -0.13 -8.47
N TYR A 245 10.68 0.42 -9.58
CA TYR A 245 9.87 1.22 -10.51
C TYR A 245 8.65 0.44 -11.02
N ASP A 246 8.80 -0.87 -11.29
CA ASP A 246 7.69 -1.75 -11.71
C ASP A 246 6.80 -2.18 -10.53
N MET A 247 7.06 -1.71 -9.29
CA MET A 247 6.28 -1.97 -8.07
C MET A 247 6.39 -3.41 -7.54
N ASN A 248 7.51 -4.11 -7.76
CA ASN A 248 7.66 -5.52 -7.37
C ASN A 248 7.51 -5.79 -5.86
N SER A 249 7.78 -4.81 -4.99
CA SER A 249 7.52 -4.98 -3.56
C SER A 249 6.04 -4.94 -3.19
N ASN A 250 5.20 -4.33 -4.02
CA ASN A 250 3.79 -4.06 -3.71
C ASN A 250 2.87 -5.26 -4.00
N VAL A 251 3.32 -6.49 -3.66
CA VAL A 251 2.52 -7.72 -3.71
C VAL A 251 1.52 -7.76 -2.55
N PHE A 252 0.54 -8.65 -2.62
CA PHE A 252 -0.47 -8.78 -1.58
C PHE A 252 -0.65 -10.22 -1.10
N SER A 253 -0.38 -10.46 0.19
CA SER A 253 -0.54 -11.78 0.79
C SER A 253 -1.99 -12.06 1.19
N ILE A 254 -2.56 -13.17 0.69
CA ILE A 254 -3.82 -13.72 1.19
C ILE A 254 -3.57 -14.52 2.48
N SER A 255 -2.43 -15.20 2.54
CA SER A 255 -1.94 -15.92 3.72
C SER A 255 -0.42 -16.02 3.70
N GLU A 256 0.17 -16.63 4.71
CA GLU A 256 1.61 -16.96 4.72
C GLU A 256 2.03 -17.86 3.54
N ASP A 257 1.08 -18.60 2.98
CA ASP A 257 1.35 -19.58 1.92
C ASP A 257 0.81 -19.15 0.54
N VAL A 258 0.09 -18.01 0.44
CA VAL A 258 -0.53 -17.53 -0.79
C VAL A 258 -0.32 -16.04 -0.98
N VAL A 259 0.27 -15.67 -2.12
CA VAL A 259 0.58 -14.28 -2.49
C VAL A 259 0.00 -13.96 -3.87
N ILE A 260 -0.71 -12.85 -4.00
CA ILE A 260 -1.08 -12.26 -5.29
C ILE A 260 0.09 -11.43 -5.78
N SER A 261 0.52 -11.64 -7.00
CA SER A 261 1.65 -10.93 -7.63
C SER A 261 1.35 -10.62 -9.09
N GLU A 262 2.00 -9.59 -9.62
CA GLU A 262 1.90 -9.26 -11.05
C GLU A 262 2.64 -10.32 -11.89
N ARG A 263 2.00 -10.76 -12.99
CA ARG A 263 2.48 -11.89 -13.80
C ARG A 263 3.85 -11.68 -14.44
N ASN A 264 4.26 -10.43 -14.67
CA ASN A 264 5.56 -10.11 -15.29
C ASN A 264 6.71 -10.08 -14.26
N PHE A 265 6.45 -10.22 -12.96
CA PHE A 265 7.48 -10.25 -11.92
C PHE A 265 8.19 -11.61 -11.86
N THR A 266 8.73 -12.07 -12.99
CA THR A 266 9.21 -13.44 -13.16
C THR A 266 10.24 -13.88 -12.13
N ARG A 267 11.22 -13.01 -11.80
CA ARG A 267 12.26 -13.31 -10.81
C ARG A 267 11.69 -13.42 -9.40
N LEU A 268 10.82 -12.47 -9.02
CA LEU A 268 10.14 -12.49 -7.74
C LEU A 268 9.20 -13.70 -7.62
N ASN A 269 8.35 -13.93 -8.62
CA ASN A 269 7.38 -15.03 -8.62
C ASN A 269 8.07 -16.40 -8.52
N THR A 270 9.25 -16.57 -9.14
CA THR A 270 10.09 -17.77 -9.02
C THR A 270 10.57 -17.91 -7.57
N TRP A 271 11.15 -16.85 -6.99
CA TRP A 271 11.64 -16.88 -5.61
C TRP A 271 10.53 -17.16 -4.59
N LEU A 272 9.35 -16.57 -4.75
CA LEU A 272 8.20 -16.85 -3.88
C LEU A 272 7.82 -18.35 -3.91
N ARG A 273 7.78 -18.97 -5.11
CA ARG A 273 7.48 -20.42 -5.26
C ARG A 273 8.59 -21.30 -4.67
N GLU A 274 9.85 -20.97 -4.89
CA GLU A 274 10.99 -21.68 -4.31
C GLU A 274 11.00 -21.62 -2.78
N ASN A 275 10.37 -20.59 -2.20
CA ASN A 275 10.17 -20.45 -0.76
C ASN A 275 8.84 -21.00 -0.25
N GLY A 276 8.16 -21.84 -1.05
CA GLY A 276 6.99 -22.63 -0.66
C GLY A 276 5.65 -21.90 -0.75
N MET A 277 5.60 -20.69 -1.36
CA MET A 277 4.36 -19.96 -1.54
C MET A 277 3.67 -20.28 -2.86
N THR A 278 2.36 -20.37 -2.84
CA THR A 278 1.52 -20.33 -4.04
C THR A 278 1.43 -18.88 -4.52
N VAL A 279 1.76 -18.65 -5.79
CA VAL A 279 1.71 -17.32 -6.40
C VAL A 279 0.54 -17.28 -7.37
N GLU A 280 -0.44 -16.46 -7.03
CA GLU A 280 -1.56 -16.12 -7.90
C GLU A 280 -1.15 -14.94 -8.78
N GLU A 281 -0.82 -15.26 -10.02
CA GLU A 281 -0.35 -14.26 -10.99
C GLU A 281 -1.54 -13.59 -11.67
N VAL A 282 -1.58 -12.26 -11.58
CA VAL A 282 -2.62 -11.42 -12.19
C VAL A 282 -2.00 -10.38 -13.11
N PRO A 283 -2.73 -9.90 -14.14
CA PRO A 283 -2.32 -8.70 -14.86
C PRO A 283 -2.55 -7.48 -13.98
N TYR A 284 -1.57 -6.62 -13.80
CA TYR A 284 -1.68 -5.38 -13.01
C TYR A 284 -0.70 -4.28 -13.48
N ALA A 285 -0.15 -4.43 -14.67
CA ALA A 285 0.87 -3.52 -15.20
C ALA A 285 0.31 -2.15 -15.62
N GLU A 286 -0.97 -2.07 -16.00
CA GLU A 286 -1.61 -0.80 -16.34
C GLU A 286 -1.87 0.03 -15.08
N ILE A 287 -2.41 -0.56 -14.02
CA ILE A 287 -2.59 0.11 -12.72
C ILE A 287 -1.24 0.56 -12.16
N ALA A 288 -0.19 -0.24 -12.32
CA ALA A 288 1.16 0.09 -11.85
C ALA A 288 1.73 1.40 -12.39
N LYS A 289 1.23 1.90 -13.53
CA LYS A 289 1.62 3.19 -14.11
C LYS A 289 1.23 4.40 -13.25
N GLN A 290 0.35 4.19 -12.26
CA GLN A 290 -0.12 5.19 -11.31
C GLN A 290 0.61 5.10 -9.95
N GLU A 291 1.83 4.54 -9.94
CA GLU A 291 2.70 4.39 -8.76
C GLU A 291 2.06 3.62 -7.59
N GLY A 292 1.16 2.70 -7.89
CA GLY A 292 0.54 1.78 -6.94
C GLY A 292 0.28 0.42 -7.56
N LEU A 293 0.16 -0.64 -6.75
CA LEU A 293 -0.10 -1.98 -7.23
C LEU A 293 -1.13 -2.70 -6.33
N LEU A 294 -0.89 -3.96 -6.02
CA LEU A 294 -1.82 -4.86 -5.35
C LEU A 294 -2.07 -4.49 -3.89
N ARG A 295 -1.00 -4.16 -3.12
CA ARG A 295 -1.15 -3.73 -1.74
C ARG A 295 -1.85 -2.38 -1.66
N CYS A 296 -1.47 -1.43 -2.49
CA CYS A 296 -2.10 -0.10 -2.54
C CYS A 296 -3.60 -0.18 -2.83
N SER A 297 -4.03 -1.14 -3.65
CA SER A 297 -5.44 -1.31 -4.01
C SER A 297 -6.28 -2.05 -2.97
N THR A 298 -5.68 -2.48 -1.85
CA THR A 298 -6.33 -3.32 -0.84
C THR A 298 -6.19 -2.75 0.57
N LEU A 299 -7.30 -2.68 1.31
CA LEU A 299 -7.36 -2.31 2.72
C LEU A 299 -7.89 -3.49 3.52
N PRO A 300 -7.04 -4.32 4.15
CA PRO A 300 -7.47 -5.43 4.98
C PRO A 300 -8.25 -4.96 6.21
N LEU A 301 -9.33 -5.67 6.51
CA LEU A 301 -10.17 -5.42 7.68
C LEU A 301 -10.05 -6.53 8.72
N ILE A 302 -9.90 -7.78 8.26
CA ILE A 302 -9.84 -8.96 9.13
C ILE A 302 -8.79 -9.94 8.59
N ARG A 303 -7.84 -10.29 9.45
CA ARG A 303 -6.93 -11.42 9.30
C ARG A 303 -6.97 -12.30 10.55
N ASP A 304 -6.77 -13.61 10.38
CA ASP A 304 -6.74 -14.58 11.51
C ASP A 304 -5.49 -14.45 12.36
#